data_06b372e7aaa5d583c5ef22e7a488408d
#
_entry.id   06b372e7aaa5d583c5ef22e7a488408d
#
_cell.length_a   1.000
_cell.length_b   1.000
_cell.length_c   1.000
_cell.angle_alpha   90.00
_cell.angle_beta   90.00
_cell.angle_gamma   90.00
#
_symmetry.space_group_name_H-M   'P 1'
#
loop_
_entity.id
_entity.type
_entity.pdbx_description
1 polymer ?
#
loop_
_entity_poly.entity_id
_entity_poly.type
_entity_poly.pdbx_seq_one_letter_code
_entity_poly.pdbx_strand_id
1 'polypeptide(L)'
;MQQEEFDNNLDIDLLEGENSDNTGDVESVYPNAEVRVEKAQYSTMHLKRLVEERKELIIAPDFQRNDVWSAKQSAELVESILMGIPIPTIYLFEMKDGTKQVVDGRQRISAILNFLNNKFSLKDLKILPQCNGKKFSELDSKMQGIFEDYQLSFYIIQPPTPERVKYDIFDRVNRGGTRLTNQEMRNALYKGRSTVMLKELAASTVFLNATGGGISSKRMKDQYIILRSIAFYLLKKKQDKVLEENGESIEYKSDMDDFLAKTMIFLNEKASKNLLEDCKKTFCRAMDNCFQVLGRGAFRFDSESGNRRPINMPLFEVLMYVFSDNRLMEDVDYTKKELENFKRKFDHQQMFSGNVDSTIILNERYDLAEKLIKQINDAIKTIHN
;
A
#
# COMPACT_ATOMS: atom_id res chain seq x y z
N MET A 1 -12.96 12.85 40.45
CA MET A 1 -12.42 13.02 39.09
C MET A 1 -11.10 12.27 39.05
N GLN A 2 -11.13 10.99 38.73
CA GLN A 2 -9.93 10.18 38.46
C GLN A 2 -9.69 10.24 36.97
N GLN A 3 -8.55 10.79 36.57
CA GLN A 3 -7.99 10.69 35.22
C GLN A 3 -7.62 9.22 35.00
N GLU A 4 -8.31 8.53 34.09
CA GLU A 4 -7.82 7.29 33.50
C GLU A 4 -6.61 7.64 32.64
N GLU A 5 -5.42 7.34 33.15
CA GLU A 5 -4.18 7.27 32.36
C GLU A 5 -4.38 6.17 31.32
N PHE A 6 -4.49 6.58 30.05
CA PHE A 6 -4.44 5.68 28.91
C PHE A 6 -3.05 5.04 28.85
N ASP A 7 -3.01 3.75 29.13
CA ASP A 7 -1.82 2.92 28.97
C ASP A 7 -1.46 2.82 27.46
N ASN A 8 -0.54 3.68 27.02
CA ASN A 8 -0.18 3.94 25.63
C ASN A 8 0.86 2.96 25.05
N ASN A 9 0.99 1.75 25.61
CA ASN A 9 1.99 0.77 25.21
C ASN A 9 1.39 -0.60 24.84
N LEU A 10 0.33 -0.63 24.02
CA LEU A 10 -0.12 -1.86 23.37
C LEU A 10 0.27 -1.81 21.90
N ASP A 11 0.84 -2.91 21.41
CA ASP A 11 1.24 -3.17 20.01
C ASP A 11 0.16 -2.77 19.00
N ILE A 12 0.09 -1.47 18.71
CA ILE A 12 -0.83 -0.87 17.71
C ILE A 12 -0.53 -1.38 16.30
N ASP A 13 0.61 -2.07 16.12
CA ASP A 13 1.13 -2.48 14.81
C ASP A 13 0.75 -3.91 14.39
N LEU A 14 0.11 -4.70 15.25
CA LEU A 14 -0.29 -6.07 14.92
C LEU A 14 -1.76 -6.12 14.45
N LEU A 15 -1.98 -6.71 13.26
CA LEU A 15 -3.29 -7.16 12.81
C LEU A 15 -3.35 -8.67 12.97
N GLU A 16 -4.40 -9.16 13.63
CA GLU A 16 -4.63 -10.60 13.74
C GLU A 16 -5.02 -11.16 12.37
N GLY A 17 -4.43 -12.29 11.96
CA GLY A 17 -4.64 -12.88 10.64
C GLY A 17 -3.81 -12.22 9.51
N GLU A 18 -2.87 -11.34 9.85
CA GLU A 18 -1.86 -10.88 8.89
C GLU A 18 -0.80 -11.98 8.73
N ASN A 19 -0.73 -12.62 7.57
CA ASN A 19 0.34 -13.56 7.26
C ASN A 19 1.64 -12.77 7.05
N SER A 20 2.57 -12.90 7.99
CA SER A 20 3.90 -12.27 7.90
C SER A 20 4.77 -12.88 6.80
N ASP A 21 4.46 -14.10 6.37
CA ASP A 21 5.16 -14.81 5.31
C ASP A 21 4.14 -15.28 4.27
N ASN A 22 4.22 -14.75 3.06
CA ASN A 22 3.50 -15.21 1.87
C ASN A 22 4.06 -16.58 1.40
N THR A 23 4.16 -17.55 2.32
CA THR A 23 4.48 -18.94 2.03
C THR A 23 3.20 -19.79 1.91
N GLY A 24 2.19 -19.26 1.22
CA GLY A 24 1.16 -20.15 0.66
C GLY A 24 1.86 -21.09 -0.32
N ASP A 25 1.42 -22.35 -0.42
CA ASP A 25 1.83 -23.29 -1.47
C ASP A 25 1.65 -22.63 -2.83
N VAL A 26 2.66 -21.88 -3.21
CA VAL A 26 2.76 -21.32 -4.54
C VAL A 26 3.36 -22.42 -5.39
N GLU A 27 2.53 -23.28 -5.93
CA GLU A 27 2.81 -23.83 -7.26
C GLU A 27 3.29 -22.64 -8.05
N SER A 28 4.51 -22.70 -8.63
CA SER A 28 5.16 -21.55 -9.25
C SER A 28 4.18 -20.89 -10.23
N VAL A 29 3.50 -19.84 -9.75
CA VAL A 29 2.43 -19.14 -10.50
C VAL A 29 3.00 -18.57 -11.80
N TYR A 30 4.32 -18.49 -11.88
CA TYR A 30 5.06 -18.00 -13.04
C TYR A 30 6.27 -18.89 -13.37
N PRO A 31 6.09 -20.18 -13.76
CA PRO A 31 7.22 -21.06 -14.10
C PRO A 31 8.08 -20.54 -15.24
N ASN A 32 7.53 -19.63 -16.07
CA ASN A 32 8.18 -19.03 -17.24
C ASN A 32 8.17 -17.48 -17.17
N ALA A 33 8.32 -16.89 -15.97
CA ALA A 33 8.35 -15.43 -15.85
C ALA A 33 9.53 -14.84 -16.65
N GLU A 34 9.24 -14.13 -17.72
CA GLU A 34 10.23 -13.35 -18.46
C GLU A 34 10.53 -12.06 -17.69
N VAL A 35 11.74 -11.95 -17.18
CA VAL A 35 12.23 -10.73 -16.53
C VAL A 35 13.06 -9.96 -17.54
N ARG A 36 12.55 -8.83 -17.99
CA ARG A 36 13.24 -7.97 -18.94
C ARG A 36 13.90 -6.79 -18.22
N VAL A 37 15.23 -6.75 -18.25
CA VAL A 37 16.02 -5.69 -17.63
C VAL A 37 16.92 -5.04 -18.66
N GLU A 38 16.73 -3.75 -18.88
CA GLU A 38 17.60 -2.90 -19.69
C GLU A 38 18.67 -2.24 -18.80
N LYS A 39 19.91 -2.17 -19.29
CA LYS A 39 20.98 -1.37 -18.66
C LYS A 39 21.10 -0.06 -19.41
N ALA A 40 20.98 1.04 -18.69
CA ALA A 40 21.12 2.38 -19.27
C ALA A 40 22.14 3.21 -18.47
N GLN A 41 22.71 4.21 -19.13
CA GLN A 41 23.53 5.22 -18.49
C GLN A 41 23.00 6.61 -18.87
N TYR A 42 22.79 7.45 -17.87
CA TYR A 42 22.36 8.82 -18.06
C TYR A 42 23.28 9.76 -17.32
N SER A 43 23.69 10.87 -17.96
CA SER A 43 24.38 11.93 -17.24
C SER A 43 23.43 12.60 -16.22
N THR A 44 23.98 13.27 -15.22
CA THR A 44 23.17 13.99 -14.22
C THR A 44 22.31 15.06 -14.88
N MET A 45 22.78 15.71 -15.93
CA MET A 45 21.98 16.66 -16.71
C MET A 45 20.88 15.98 -17.50
N HIS A 46 21.13 14.79 -18.09
CA HIS A 46 20.08 14.03 -18.76
C HIS A 46 19.01 13.57 -17.76
N LEU A 47 19.41 13.10 -16.58
CA LEU A 47 18.50 12.77 -15.49
C LEU A 47 17.60 13.97 -15.13
N LYS A 48 18.18 15.16 -14.99
CA LYS A 48 17.41 16.39 -14.71
C LYS A 48 16.34 16.64 -15.76
N ARG A 49 16.69 16.51 -17.04
CA ARG A 49 15.74 16.66 -18.16
C ARG A 49 14.61 15.65 -18.12
N LEU A 50 14.92 14.37 -17.83
CA LEU A 50 13.91 13.32 -17.73
C LEU A 50 12.90 13.60 -16.61
N VAL A 51 13.36 14.15 -15.48
CA VAL A 51 12.50 14.43 -14.32
C VAL A 51 11.74 15.74 -14.46
N GLU A 52 12.42 16.84 -14.80
CA GLU A 52 11.85 18.18 -14.67
C GLU A 52 11.18 18.67 -15.96
N GLU A 53 11.77 18.38 -17.12
CA GLU A 53 11.29 18.89 -18.40
C GLU A 53 10.33 17.89 -19.08
N ARG A 54 10.79 16.63 -19.29
CA ARG A 54 10.02 15.62 -20.01
C ARG A 54 8.99 14.90 -19.13
N LYS A 55 9.22 14.88 -17.81
CA LYS A 55 8.40 14.14 -16.84
C LYS A 55 8.27 12.64 -17.18
N GLU A 56 9.27 12.11 -17.85
CA GLU A 56 9.37 10.69 -18.20
C GLU A 56 9.89 9.83 -17.05
N LEU A 57 10.57 10.46 -16.06
CA LEU A 57 11.04 9.79 -14.85
C LEU A 57 10.34 10.37 -13.63
N ILE A 58 9.55 9.50 -12.98
CA ILE A 58 8.72 9.87 -11.84
C ILE A 58 9.46 9.49 -10.56
N ILE A 59 9.78 10.50 -9.76
CA ILE A 59 10.21 10.30 -8.39
C ILE A 59 8.95 10.23 -7.55
N ALA A 60 8.61 9.06 -7.02
CA ALA A 60 7.42 8.90 -6.22
C ALA A 60 7.40 9.90 -5.05
N PRO A 61 6.27 10.58 -4.77
CA PRO A 61 6.21 11.55 -3.69
C PRO A 61 6.26 10.90 -2.31
N ASP A 62 6.58 11.73 -1.34
CA ASP A 62 6.81 11.50 0.07
C ASP A 62 5.75 10.68 0.82
N PHE A 63 5.81 9.36 0.82
CA PHE A 63 5.24 8.60 1.91
C PHE A 63 6.32 8.12 2.91
N GLN A 64 7.60 8.35 2.62
CA GLN A 64 8.70 8.17 3.57
C GLN A 64 9.13 9.52 4.16
N ARG A 65 8.28 10.14 4.97
CA ARG A 65 8.64 11.37 5.67
C ARG A 65 9.80 11.20 6.68
N ASN A 66 10.15 9.96 7.04
CA ASN A 66 11.12 9.69 8.08
C ASN A 66 12.54 9.39 7.60
N ASP A 67 12.76 9.16 6.29
CA ASP A 67 14.07 8.78 5.75
C ASP A 67 14.55 9.80 4.69
N VAL A 68 14.48 11.08 4.99
CA VAL A 68 15.13 12.11 4.16
C VAL A 68 16.62 12.15 4.52
N TRP A 69 17.47 12.01 3.51
CA TRP A 69 18.91 12.15 3.71
C TRP A 69 19.25 13.47 4.40
N SER A 70 20.15 13.39 5.37
CA SER A 70 20.71 14.57 6.00
C SER A 70 21.49 15.42 4.97
N ALA A 71 21.68 16.69 5.28
CA ALA A 71 22.50 17.58 4.46
C ALA A 71 23.93 17.00 4.27
N LYS A 72 24.45 16.32 5.28
CA LYS A 72 25.75 15.66 5.22
C LYS A 72 25.78 14.52 4.19
N GLN A 73 24.83 13.61 4.21
CA GLN A 73 24.74 12.49 3.25
C GLN A 73 24.60 13.00 1.81
N SER A 74 23.81 14.06 1.61
CA SER A 74 23.66 14.70 0.30
C SER A 74 24.97 15.33 -0.18
N ALA A 75 25.74 15.96 0.71
CA ALA A 75 27.02 16.54 0.39
C ALA A 75 28.09 15.48 0.09
N GLU A 76 28.12 14.38 0.86
CA GLU A 76 29.01 13.24 0.62
C GLU A 76 28.75 12.56 -0.73
N LEU A 77 27.49 12.46 -1.18
CA LEU A 77 27.16 11.98 -2.53
C LEU A 77 27.73 12.92 -3.60
N VAL A 78 27.53 14.23 -3.45
CA VAL A 78 28.05 15.22 -4.40
C VAL A 78 29.59 15.15 -4.46
N GLU A 79 30.25 15.04 -3.30
CA GLU A 79 31.72 14.85 -3.24
C GLU A 79 32.16 13.61 -4.01
N SER A 80 31.43 12.47 -3.83
CA SER A 80 31.73 11.22 -4.56
C SER A 80 31.61 11.40 -6.08
N ILE A 81 30.58 12.10 -6.55
CA ILE A 81 30.39 12.41 -7.98
C ILE A 81 31.51 13.29 -8.51
N LEU A 82 31.87 14.37 -7.80
CA LEU A 82 32.95 15.27 -8.21
C LEU A 82 34.31 14.56 -8.26
N MET A 83 34.48 13.51 -7.49
CA MET A 83 35.68 12.66 -7.49
C MET A 83 35.64 11.54 -8.53
N GLY A 84 34.54 11.36 -9.25
CA GLY A 84 34.36 10.25 -10.18
C GLY A 84 34.21 8.88 -9.51
N ILE A 85 33.91 8.82 -8.22
CA ILE A 85 33.67 7.56 -7.49
C ILE A 85 32.36 6.94 -7.95
N PRO A 86 32.33 5.64 -8.34
CA PRO A 86 31.11 4.97 -8.72
C PRO A 86 30.07 4.97 -7.59
N ILE A 87 28.86 5.41 -7.90
CA ILE A 87 27.73 5.32 -6.98
C ILE A 87 26.89 4.09 -7.29
N PRO A 88 26.17 3.52 -6.30
CA PRO A 88 25.33 2.35 -6.51
C PRO A 88 24.31 2.56 -7.63
N THR A 89 24.05 1.49 -8.40
CA THR A 89 23.06 1.48 -9.49
C THR A 89 21.67 1.89 -9.02
N ILE A 90 20.99 2.64 -9.85
CA ILE A 90 19.60 3.08 -9.63
C ILE A 90 18.65 2.13 -10.35
N TYR A 91 17.55 1.76 -9.70
CA TYR A 91 16.56 0.85 -10.26
C TYR A 91 15.27 1.58 -10.60
N LEU A 92 14.78 1.32 -11.80
CA LEU A 92 13.55 1.91 -12.34
C LEU A 92 12.60 0.81 -12.79
N PHE A 93 11.29 1.05 -12.67
CA PHE A 93 10.26 0.31 -13.41
C PHE A 93 9.78 1.14 -14.59
N GLU A 94 9.69 0.53 -15.76
CA GLU A 94 9.03 1.11 -16.91
C GLU A 94 7.55 0.73 -16.90
N MET A 95 6.70 1.75 -17.00
CA MET A 95 5.26 1.58 -17.09
C MET A 95 4.83 1.32 -18.54
N LYS A 96 3.58 0.88 -18.75
CA LYS A 96 3.05 0.58 -20.10
C LYS A 96 3.04 1.80 -21.04
N ASP A 97 2.99 3.01 -20.48
CA ASP A 97 3.03 4.29 -21.21
C ASP A 97 4.45 4.79 -21.53
N GLY A 98 5.49 4.02 -21.13
CA GLY A 98 6.89 4.36 -21.31
C GLY A 98 7.47 5.27 -20.22
N THR A 99 6.66 5.74 -19.28
CA THR A 99 7.19 6.46 -18.12
C THR A 99 7.96 5.52 -17.20
N LYS A 100 8.96 6.04 -16.51
CA LYS A 100 9.83 5.29 -15.62
C LYS A 100 9.64 5.76 -14.19
N GLN A 101 9.51 4.81 -13.27
CA GLN A 101 9.33 5.10 -11.86
C GLN A 101 10.54 4.64 -11.06
N VAL A 102 11.01 5.47 -10.14
CA VAL A 102 12.15 5.15 -9.28
C VAL A 102 11.75 4.10 -8.25
N VAL A 103 12.49 2.99 -8.25
CA VAL A 103 12.37 1.86 -7.31
C VAL A 103 13.37 2.02 -6.16
N ASP A 104 14.64 2.19 -6.53
CA ASP A 104 15.73 2.50 -5.60
C ASP A 104 16.60 3.62 -6.14
N GLY A 105 17.24 4.36 -5.25
CA GLY A 105 18.07 5.51 -5.58
C GLY A 105 17.35 6.86 -5.52
N ARG A 106 16.14 6.91 -5.00
CA ARG A 106 15.36 8.14 -4.87
C ARG A 106 16.11 9.24 -4.13
N GLN A 107 16.71 8.94 -2.98
CA GLN A 107 17.47 9.92 -2.19
C GLN A 107 18.68 10.45 -2.99
N ARG A 108 19.36 9.58 -3.74
CA ARG A 108 20.47 9.93 -4.62
C ARG A 108 20.01 10.87 -5.73
N ILE A 109 18.92 10.52 -6.43
CA ILE A 109 18.34 11.37 -7.47
C ILE A 109 17.93 12.74 -6.89
N SER A 110 17.24 12.74 -5.74
CA SER A 110 16.81 13.97 -5.09
C SER A 110 17.98 14.87 -4.69
N ALA A 111 19.05 14.30 -4.15
CA ALA A 111 20.26 15.05 -3.79
C ALA A 111 20.95 15.67 -5.02
N ILE A 112 21.09 14.89 -6.11
CA ILE A 112 21.66 15.37 -7.38
C ILE A 112 20.83 16.53 -7.93
N LEU A 113 19.52 16.38 -8.04
CA LEU A 113 18.63 17.42 -8.57
C LEU A 113 18.62 18.66 -7.67
N ASN A 114 18.59 18.49 -6.35
CA ASN A 114 18.61 19.59 -5.42
C ASN A 114 19.93 20.38 -5.51
N PHE A 115 21.05 19.70 -5.73
CA PHE A 115 22.34 20.36 -5.91
C PHE A 115 22.39 21.13 -7.24
N LEU A 116 22.04 20.49 -8.38
CA LEU A 116 21.92 21.15 -9.69
C LEU A 116 21.00 22.38 -9.68
N ASN A 117 19.98 22.35 -8.82
CA ASN A 117 19.06 23.47 -8.64
C ASN A 117 19.47 24.46 -7.54
N ASN A 118 20.69 24.40 -7.05
CA ASN A 118 21.25 25.31 -6.02
C ASN A 118 20.44 25.35 -4.72
N LYS A 119 19.74 24.25 -4.36
CA LYS A 119 18.89 24.20 -3.15
C LYS A 119 19.65 24.02 -1.85
N PHE A 120 20.90 23.56 -1.90
CA PHE A 120 21.79 23.50 -0.75
C PHE A 120 23.24 23.76 -1.13
N SER A 121 24.07 24.10 -0.14
CA SER A 121 25.52 24.25 -0.26
C SER A 121 26.22 23.05 0.38
N LEU A 122 27.38 22.71 -0.17
CA LEU A 122 28.23 21.63 0.34
C LEU A 122 28.76 21.99 1.72
N LYS A 123 28.76 21.04 2.67
CA LYS A 123 29.27 21.20 4.03
C LYS A 123 29.95 19.95 4.50
N ASP A 124 30.95 20.13 5.34
CA ASP A 124 31.68 19.05 6.01
C ASP A 124 32.35 18.05 5.06
N LEU A 125 32.69 18.48 3.83
CA LEU A 125 33.46 17.69 2.89
C LEU A 125 34.88 17.48 3.42
N LYS A 126 35.32 16.22 3.38
CA LYS A 126 36.63 15.82 3.91
C LYS A 126 37.72 15.78 2.83
N ILE A 127 37.36 15.49 1.61
CA ILE A 127 38.30 15.24 0.53
C ILE A 127 38.40 16.44 -0.39
N LEU A 128 37.30 17.17 -0.59
CA LEU A 128 37.24 18.40 -1.38
C LEU A 128 36.88 19.61 -0.51
N PRO A 129 37.69 19.95 0.53
CA PRO A 129 37.34 21.00 1.48
C PRO A 129 37.19 22.38 0.80
N GLN A 130 37.84 22.62 -0.36
CA GLN A 130 37.71 23.84 -1.16
C GLN A 130 36.31 24.05 -1.76
N CYS A 131 35.47 23.01 -1.77
CA CYS A 131 34.07 23.07 -2.21
C CYS A 131 33.09 23.35 -1.06
N ASN A 132 33.54 23.35 0.21
CA ASN A 132 32.69 23.68 1.33
C ASN A 132 32.12 25.08 1.22
N GLY A 133 30.83 25.22 1.54
CA GLY A 133 30.07 26.47 1.45
C GLY A 133 29.49 26.73 0.05
N LYS A 134 29.96 26.06 -0.99
CA LYS A 134 29.56 26.33 -2.37
C LYS A 134 28.29 25.60 -2.77
N LYS A 135 27.45 26.27 -3.55
CA LYS A 135 26.38 25.67 -4.34
C LYS A 135 26.91 25.26 -5.71
N PHE A 136 26.12 24.57 -6.50
CA PHE A 136 26.51 24.12 -7.84
C PHE A 136 27.00 25.26 -8.73
N SER A 137 26.26 26.36 -8.81
CA SER A 137 26.62 27.55 -9.61
C SER A 137 27.88 28.29 -9.13
N GLU A 138 28.35 28.00 -7.93
CA GLU A 138 29.54 28.63 -7.32
C GLU A 138 30.80 27.76 -7.47
N LEU A 139 30.64 26.56 -8.02
CA LEU A 139 31.78 25.72 -8.41
C LEU A 139 32.48 26.31 -9.64
N ASP A 140 33.75 26.01 -9.79
CA ASP A 140 34.44 26.35 -11.05
C ASP A 140 33.89 25.55 -12.24
N SER A 141 34.07 26.06 -13.46
CA SER A 141 33.53 25.45 -14.69
C SER A 141 33.95 24.00 -14.90
N LYS A 142 35.16 23.63 -14.47
CA LYS A 142 35.64 22.26 -14.57
C LYS A 142 34.85 21.32 -13.64
N MET A 143 34.66 21.72 -12.40
CA MET A 143 33.88 20.96 -11.43
C MET A 143 32.39 20.86 -11.84
N GLN A 144 31.82 21.95 -12.37
CA GLN A 144 30.45 21.91 -12.91
C GLN A 144 30.36 20.89 -14.05
N GLY A 145 31.26 20.92 -15.02
CA GLY A 145 31.28 19.96 -16.13
C GLY A 145 31.43 18.51 -15.65
N ILE A 146 32.35 18.23 -14.70
CA ILE A 146 32.49 16.89 -14.09
C ILE A 146 31.17 16.41 -13.49
N PHE A 147 30.44 17.30 -12.78
CA PHE A 147 29.17 16.92 -12.15
C PHE A 147 28.06 16.72 -13.19
N GLU A 148 27.97 17.58 -14.20
CA GLU A 148 26.96 17.51 -15.28
C GLU A 148 27.10 16.25 -16.14
N ASP A 149 28.34 15.88 -16.46
CA ASP A 149 28.65 14.75 -17.35
C ASP A 149 28.77 13.42 -16.62
N TYR A 150 28.74 13.42 -15.28
CA TYR A 150 28.86 12.18 -14.49
C TYR A 150 27.78 11.18 -14.88
N GLN A 151 28.22 9.95 -15.24
CA GLN A 151 27.33 8.88 -15.72
C GLN A 151 26.77 8.07 -14.56
N LEU A 152 25.46 8.12 -14.44
CA LEU A 152 24.67 7.30 -13.50
C LEU A 152 24.27 5.99 -14.18
N SER A 153 24.45 4.87 -13.50
CA SER A 153 24.05 3.55 -13.99
C SER A 153 22.62 3.23 -13.55
N PHE A 154 21.80 2.75 -14.49
CA PHE A 154 20.40 2.37 -14.26
C PHE A 154 20.16 0.92 -14.69
N TYR A 155 19.32 0.21 -13.90
CA TYR A 155 18.60 -0.98 -14.33
C TYR A 155 17.14 -0.63 -14.48
N ILE A 156 16.60 -0.81 -15.68
CA ILE A 156 15.21 -0.52 -16.03
C ILE A 156 14.49 -1.85 -16.21
N ILE A 157 13.57 -2.16 -15.29
CA ILE A 157 12.72 -3.36 -15.35
C ILE A 157 11.52 -3.01 -16.23
N GLN A 158 11.40 -3.73 -17.36
CA GLN A 158 10.44 -3.43 -18.41
C GLN A 158 9.26 -4.42 -18.41
N PRO A 159 8.08 -4.04 -18.94
CA PRO A 159 7.05 -5.01 -19.31
C PRO A 159 7.62 -6.09 -20.27
N PRO A 160 7.16 -7.33 -20.22
CA PRO A 160 6.01 -7.88 -19.49
C PRO A 160 6.34 -8.47 -18.10
N THR A 161 7.40 -8.00 -17.43
CA THR A 161 7.75 -8.51 -16.09
C THR A 161 6.54 -8.55 -15.17
N PRO A 162 6.15 -9.74 -14.61
CA PRO A 162 5.01 -9.89 -13.74
C PRO A 162 5.11 -9.04 -12.47
N GLU A 163 3.96 -8.60 -11.95
CA GLU A 163 3.91 -7.70 -10.78
C GLU A 163 4.61 -8.30 -9.55
N ARG A 164 4.38 -9.58 -9.26
CA ARG A 164 5.07 -10.26 -8.16
C ARG A 164 6.59 -10.21 -8.27
N VAL A 165 7.12 -10.41 -9.49
CA VAL A 165 8.57 -10.35 -9.74
C VAL A 165 9.10 -8.93 -9.49
N LYS A 166 8.31 -7.90 -9.81
CA LYS A 166 8.65 -6.50 -9.48
C LYS A 166 8.80 -6.31 -7.98
N TYR A 167 7.86 -6.88 -7.17
CA TYR A 167 7.96 -6.84 -5.71
C TYR A 167 9.20 -7.55 -5.19
N ASP A 168 9.50 -8.74 -5.70
CA ASP A 168 10.70 -9.51 -5.32
C ASP A 168 11.99 -8.74 -5.63
N ILE A 169 12.07 -8.12 -6.82
CA ILE A 169 13.21 -7.27 -7.19
C ILE A 169 13.31 -6.08 -6.22
N PHE A 170 12.20 -5.43 -5.96
CA PHE A 170 12.15 -4.27 -5.07
C PHE A 170 12.61 -4.62 -3.66
N ASP A 171 12.13 -5.73 -3.08
CA ASP A 171 12.53 -6.20 -1.75
C ASP A 171 14.03 -6.51 -1.69
N ARG A 172 14.56 -7.19 -2.70
CA ARG A 172 15.99 -7.55 -2.77
C ARG A 172 16.91 -6.34 -2.90
N VAL A 173 16.48 -5.36 -3.70
CA VAL A 173 17.27 -4.14 -3.95
C VAL A 173 17.29 -3.23 -2.72
N ASN A 174 16.18 -3.16 -1.98
CA ASN A 174 16.05 -2.30 -0.80
C ASN A 174 16.56 -2.92 0.52
N ARG A 175 17.17 -4.12 0.50
CA ARG A 175 17.69 -4.79 1.71
C ARG A 175 18.78 -4.01 2.46
N GLY A 176 19.40 -3.03 1.82
CA GLY A 176 20.41 -2.15 2.44
C GLY A 176 19.85 -0.93 3.17
N GLY A 177 18.53 -0.70 3.13
CA GLY A 177 17.83 0.44 3.74
C GLY A 177 16.62 0.02 4.58
N THR A 178 15.75 0.98 4.91
CA THR A 178 14.47 0.67 5.57
C THR A 178 13.58 -0.10 4.60
N ARG A 179 13.26 -1.34 4.92
CA ARG A 179 12.41 -2.20 4.10
C ARG A 179 11.00 -1.60 4.00
N LEU A 180 10.51 -1.38 2.79
CA LEU A 180 9.13 -0.94 2.55
C LEU A 180 8.15 -2.10 2.75
N THR A 181 6.94 -1.80 3.21
CA THR A 181 5.84 -2.78 3.18
C THR A 181 5.31 -2.94 1.75
N ASN A 182 4.61 -4.05 1.50
CA ASN A 182 3.99 -4.28 0.20
C ASN A 182 2.97 -3.19 -0.16
N GLN A 183 2.31 -2.58 0.84
CA GLN A 183 1.39 -1.46 0.58
C GLN A 183 2.11 -0.16 0.24
N GLU A 184 3.22 0.13 0.91
CA GLU A 184 4.07 1.27 0.54
C GLU A 184 4.59 1.14 -0.90
N MET A 185 4.99 -0.08 -1.28
CA MET A 185 5.39 -0.40 -2.65
C MET A 185 4.26 -0.21 -3.65
N ARG A 186 3.07 -0.75 -3.36
CA ARG A 186 1.89 -0.58 -4.23
C ARG A 186 1.53 0.89 -4.43
N ASN A 187 1.53 1.66 -3.36
CA ASN A 187 1.24 3.10 -3.44
C ASN A 187 2.29 3.87 -4.27
N ALA A 188 3.54 3.39 -4.25
CA ALA A 188 4.59 3.93 -5.09
C ALA A 188 4.37 3.60 -6.57
N LEU A 189 4.13 2.32 -6.87
CA LEU A 189 4.04 1.80 -8.23
C LEU A 189 2.74 2.20 -8.95
N TYR A 190 1.62 2.23 -8.21
CA TYR A 190 0.28 2.44 -8.77
C TYR A 190 -0.36 3.73 -8.25
N LYS A 191 0.44 4.80 -8.21
CA LYS A 191 -0.06 6.12 -7.81
C LYS A 191 -1.16 6.59 -8.77
N GLY A 192 -2.31 6.99 -8.20
CA GLY A 192 -3.44 7.47 -8.99
C GLY A 192 -4.68 7.71 -8.14
N ARG A 193 -5.86 7.55 -8.76
CA ARG A 193 -7.15 7.72 -8.08
C ARG A 193 -7.33 6.77 -6.91
N SER A 194 -6.79 5.53 -7.01
CA SER A 194 -6.84 4.53 -5.94
C SER A 194 -6.09 5.00 -4.69
N THR A 195 -4.88 5.53 -4.84
CA THR A 195 -4.09 6.02 -3.69
C THR A 195 -4.71 7.23 -3.02
N VAL A 196 -5.34 8.12 -3.79
CA VAL A 196 -6.10 9.26 -3.24
C VAL A 196 -7.29 8.74 -2.45
N MET A 197 -8.08 7.83 -3.02
CA MET A 197 -9.24 7.22 -2.36
C MET A 197 -8.84 6.52 -1.06
N LEU A 198 -7.81 5.70 -1.05
CA LEU A 198 -7.35 4.98 0.13
C LEU A 198 -6.92 5.95 1.25
N LYS A 199 -6.21 7.01 0.89
CA LYS A 199 -5.80 8.04 1.86
C LYS A 199 -7.00 8.78 2.46
N GLU A 200 -8.00 9.14 1.65
CA GLU A 200 -9.23 9.78 2.11
C GLU A 200 -10.01 8.88 3.06
N LEU A 201 -10.17 7.60 2.72
CA LEU A 201 -10.89 6.63 3.54
C LEU A 201 -10.16 6.35 4.86
N ALA A 202 -8.84 6.22 4.84
CA ALA A 202 -8.03 6.02 6.05
C ALA A 202 -8.10 7.22 7.02
N ALA A 203 -8.27 8.42 6.50
CA ALA A 203 -8.44 9.64 7.30
C ALA A 203 -9.90 9.92 7.70
N SER A 204 -10.86 9.12 7.23
CA SER A 204 -12.28 9.36 7.49
C SER A 204 -12.64 9.10 8.96
N THR A 205 -13.50 9.95 9.52
CA THR A 205 -13.95 9.82 10.91
C THR A 205 -14.70 8.51 11.15
N VAL A 206 -15.46 8.01 10.17
CA VAL A 206 -16.20 6.75 10.29
C VAL A 206 -15.24 5.56 10.41
N PHE A 207 -14.15 5.51 9.66
CA PHE A 207 -13.12 4.48 9.77
C PHE A 207 -12.40 4.55 11.12
N LEU A 208 -11.98 5.74 11.54
CA LEU A 208 -11.30 5.95 12.82
C LEU A 208 -12.18 5.57 14.00
N ASN A 209 -13.48 5.91 13.98
CA ASN A 209 -14.43 5.54 15.01
C ASN A 209 -14.66 4.03 15.07
N ALA A 210 -14.92 3.39 13.92
CA ALA A 210 -15.22 1.96 13.83
C ALA A 210 -14.03 1.09 14.27
N THR A 211 -12.81 1.52 13.96
CA THR A 211 -11.58 0.82 14.36
C THR A 211 -11.09 1.23 15.75
N GLY A 212 -11.63 2.32 16.31
CA GLY A 212 -11.18 2.92 17.56
C GLY A 212 -9.74 3.43 17.49
N GLY A 213 -9.28 3.87 16.31
CA GLY A 213 -7.91 4.28 16.05
C GLY A 213 -6.87 3.14 16.16
N GLY A 214 -7.34 1.88 16.18
CA GLY A 214 -6.49 0.71 16.44
C GLY A 214 -5.74 0.17 15.22
N ILE A 215 -5.69 0.91 14.11
CA ILE A 215 -4.88 0.56 12.94
C ILE A 215 -3.89 1.69 12.70
N SER A 216 -2.62 1.36 12.73
CA SER A 216 -1.55 2.33 12.54
C SER A 216 -1.51 2.83 11.09
N SER A 217 -1.40 4.16 10.92
CA SER A 217 -1.07 4.76 9.63
C SER A 217 0.41 4.60 9.27
N LYS A 218 1.24 4.20 10.26
CA LYS A 218 2.64 3.85 10.01
C LYS A 218 2.66 2.69 9.02
N ARG A 219 3.55 2.79 8.05
CA ARG A 219 3.73 1.73 7.05
C ARG A 219 2.48 1.41 6.22
N MET A 220 1.47 2.33 6.20
CA MET A 220 0.22 2.24 5.42
C MET A 220 -0.64 0.99 5.70
N LYS A 221 -0.62 0.47 6.94
CA LYS A 221 -1.46 -0.68 7.32
C LYS A 221 -2.95 -0.36 7.23
N ASP A 222 -3.34 0.86 7.56
CA ASP A 222 -4.69 1.39 7.37
C ASP A 222 -5.14 1.32 5.90
N GLN A 223 -4.31 1.76 4.97
CA GLN A 223 -4.62 1.70 3.55
C GLN A 223 -4.61 0.26 3.01
N TYR A 224 -3.77 -0.61 3.56
CA TYR A 224 -3.73 -2.02 3.19
C TYR A 224 -5.04 -2.74 3.50
N ILE A 225 -5.57 -2.62 4.72
CA ILE A 225 -6.80 -3.30 5.11
C ILE A 225 -8.02 -2.74 4.35
N ILE A 226 -8.03 -1.43 4.07
CA ILE A 226 -9.06 -0.78 3.26
C ILE A 226 -9.02 -1.32 1.83
N LEU A 227 -7.83 -1.37 1.22
CA LEU A 227 -7.68 -1.88 -0.16
C LEU A 227 -8.16 -3.33 -0.26
N ARG A 228 -7.75 -4.20 0.67
CA ARG A 228 -8.19 -5.60 0.70
C ARG A 228 -9.72 -5.71 0.76
N SER A 229 -10.34 -5.00 1.68
CA SER A 229 -11.79 -5.08 1.84
C SER A 229 -12.55 -4.56 0.61
N ILE A 230 -12.08 -3.49 -0.04
CA ILE A 230 -12.67 -3.00 -1.29
C ILE A 230 -12.42 -3.99 -2.44
N ALA A 231 -11.24 -4.56 -2.55
CA ALA A 231 -10.91 -5.52 -3.60
C ALA A 231 -11.80 -6.77 -3.53
N PHE A 232 -11.98 -7.33 -2.34
CA PHE A 232 -12.86 -8.48 -2.15
C PHE A 232 -14.34 -8.13 -2.27
N TYR A 233 -14.75 -6.96 -1.83
CA TYR A 233 -16.10 -6.46 -2.08
C TYR A 233 -16.41 -6.42 -3.58
N LEU A 234 -15.53 -5.86 -4.38
CA LEU A 234 -15.69 -5.81 -5.83
C LEU A 234 -15.65 -7.20 -6.47
N LEU A 235 -14.77 -8.08 -6.01
CA LEU A 235 -14.67 -9.47 -6.51
C LEU A 235 -15.95 -10.27 -6.22
N LYS A 236 -16.52 -10.13 -5.03
CA LYS A 236 -17.67 -10.93 -4.57
C LYS A 236 -19.01 -10.39 -5.03
N LYS A 237 -19.11 -9.11 -5.32
CA LYS A 237 -20.33 -8.50 -5.87
C LYS A 237 -20.46 -8.84 -7.35
N LYS A 238 -20.80 -10.10 -7.64
CA LYS A 238 -20.76 -10.78 -8.94
C LYS A 238 -21.67 -10.22 -10.03
N GLN A 239 -22.49 -9.21 -9.77
CA GLN A 239 -23.57 -8.86 -10.68
C GLN A 239 -23.12 -8.25 -12.02
N ASP A 240 -21.89 -7.69 -12.11
CA ASP A 240 -21.42 -7.05 -13.33
C ASP A 240 -19.89 -7.15 -13.44
N LYS A 241 -19.24 -8.24 -13.70
CA LYS A 241 -17.79 -8.33 -14.05
C LYS A 241 -17.01 -7.03 -13.75
N VAL A 242 -17.08 -6.55 -12.50
CA VAL A 242 -16.68 -5.19 -12.15
C VAL A 242 -15.16 -5.04 -12.16
N LEU A 243 -14.46 -6.09 -11.71
CA LEU A 243 -13.00 -6.15 -11.76
C LEU A 243 -12.57 -6.83 -13.06
N GLU A 244 -11.90 -6.10 -13.93
CA GLU A 244 -11.42 -6.63 -15.21
C GLU A 244 -9.99 -6.17 -15.53
N GLU A 245 -9.24 -7.05 -16.15
CA GLU A 245 -7.98 -6.77 -16.82
C GLU A 245 -8.06 -7.26 -18.26
N ASN A 246 -7.81 -6.37 -19.24
CA ASN A 246 -7.87 -6.69 -20.68
C ASN A 246 -9.20 -7.34 -21.16
N GLY A 247 -10.33 -7.01 -20.52
CA GLY A 247 -11.64 -7.56 -20.84
C GLY A 247 -11.95 -8.90 -20.17
N GLU A 248 -11.06 -9.43 -19.35
CA GLU A 248 -11.25 -10.62 -18.53
C GLU A 248 -11.46 -10.25 -17.06
N SER A 249 -12.27 -11.02 -16.35
CA SER A 249 -12.48 -10.81 -14.92
C SER A 249 -11.20 -11.10 -14.14
N ILE A 250 -10.82 -10.18 -13.25
CA ILE A 250 -9.71 -10.41 -12.33
C ILE A 250 -10.15 -11.47 -11.31
N GLU A 251 -9.41 -12.58 -11.25
CA GLU A 251 -9.62 -13.65 -10.29
C GLU A 251 -8.60 -13.57 -9.16
N TYR A 252 -9.01 -14.00 -7.97
CA TYR A 252 -8.09 -14.20 -6.86
C TYR A 252 -7.51 -15.64 -6.91
N LYS A 253 -6.19 -15.76 -6.98
CA LYS A 253 -5.47 -17.05 -7.10
C LYS A 253 -4.48 -17.27 -5.94
N SER A 254 -4.88 -16.98 -4.72
CA SER A 254 -4.03 -17.07 -3.51
C SER A 254 -2.75 -16.22 -3.56
N ASP A 255 -2.68 -15.26 -4.47
CA ASP A 255 -1.61 -14.25 -4.55
C ASP A 255 -2.20 -12.87 -4.23
N MET A 256 -2.05 -12.45 -2.98
CA MET A 256 -2.60 -11.20 -2.48
C MET A 256 -1.94 -9.98 -3.14
N ASP A 257 -0.64 -10.05 -3.38
CA ASP A 257 0.09 -8.92 -3.92
C ASP A 257 -0.28 -8.66 -5.38
N ASP A 258 -0.38 -9.70 -6.20
CA ASP A 258 -0.86 -9.60 -7.58
C ASP A 258 -2.30 -9.10 -7.65
N PHE A 259 -3.19 -9.67 -6.83
CA PHE A 259 -4.60 -9.29 -6.80
C PHE A 259 -4.81 -7.82 -6.42
N LEU A 260 -4.15 -7.34 -5.38
CA LEU A 260 -4.26 -5.95 -4.93
C LEU A 260 -3.60 -4.97 -5.92
N ALA A 261 -2.50 -5.37 -6.57
CA ALA A 261 -1.88 -4.58 -7.63
C ALA A 261 -2.83 -4.40 -8.81
N LYS A 262 -3.41 -5.49 -9.31
CA LYS A 262 -4.41 -5.46 -10.40
C LYS A 262 -5.65 -4.66 -10.02
N THR A 263 -6.10 -4.76 -8.78
CA THR A 263 -7.22 -3.94 -8.28
C THR A 263 -6.87 -2.45 -8.32
N MET A 264 -5.68 -2.05 -7.88
CA MET A 264 -5.27 -0.63 -7.93
C MET A 264 -5.15 -0.14 -9.38
N ILE A 265 -4.61 -0.94 -10.30
CA ILE A 265 -4.54 -0.61 -11.73
C ILE A 265 -5.96 -0.42 -12.30
N PHE A 266 -6.88 -1.36 -12.02
CA PHE A 266 -8.28 -1.25 -12.43
C PHE A 266 -8.92 0.06 -11.89
N LEU A 267 -8.79 0.35 -10.61
CA LEU A 267 -9.33 1.57 -9.99
C LEU A 267 -8.74 2.86 -10.60
N ASN A 268 -7.49 2.82 -11.02
CA ASN A 268 -6.82 3.96 -11.62
C ASN A 268 -7.24 4.21 -13.07
N GLU A 269 -7.32 3.14 -13.89
CA GLU A 269 -7.39 3.23 -15.34
C GLU A 269 -8.79 2.94 -15.89
N LYS A 270 -9.49 1.95 -15.32
CA LYS A 270 -10.74 1.39 -15.88
C LYS A 270 -12.00 1.81 -15.13
N ALA A 271 -11.93 1.89 -13.80
CA ALA A 271 -13.08 2.21 -12.99
C ALA A 271 -13.69 3.58 -13.37
N SER A 272 -15.00 3.62 -13.52
CA SER A 272 -15.71 4.88 -13.73
C SER A 272 -15.64 5.75 -12.48
N LYS A 273 -15.86 7.07 -12.63
CA LYS A 273 -15.96 7.98 -11.46
C LYS A 273 -17.11 7.55 -10.52
N ASN A 274 -18.21 7.09 -11.08
CA ASN A 274 -19.37 6.63 -10.32
C ASN A 274 -19.04 5.40 -9.49
N LEU A 275 -18.30 4.43 -10.04
CA LEU A 275 -17.87 3.24 -9.31
C LEU A 275 -16.93 3.60 -8.14
N LEU A 276 -15.99 4.52 -8.34
CA LEU A 276 -15.10 4.98 -7.27
C LEU A 276 -15.89 5.65 -6.13
N GLU A 277 -16.85 6.51 -6.46
CA GLU A 277 -17.71 7.15 -5.48
C GLU A 277 -18.65 6.16 -4.78
N ASP A 278 -19.15 5.15 -5.49
CA ASP A 278 -19.94 4.07 -4.90
C ASP A 278 -19.14 3.23 -3.92
N CYS A 279 -17.90 2.88 -4.28
CA CYS A 279 -16.96 2.20 -3.38
C CYS A 279 -16.71 3.00 -2.09
N LYS A 280 -16.46 4.32 -2.21
CA LYS A 280 -16.26 5.20 -1.06
C LYS A 280 -17.51 5.24 -0.16
N LYS A 281 -18.67 5.50 -0.75
CA LYS A 281 -19.95 5.58 -0.01
C LYS A 281 -20.29 4.27 0.67
N THR A 282 -20.11 3.14 -0.03
CA THR A 282 -20.38 1.81 0.52
C THR A 282 -19.42 1.50 1.67
N PHE A 283 -18.13 1.78 1.52
CA PHE A 283 -17.15 1.61 2.58
C PHE A 283 -17.49 2.47 3.81
N CYS A 284 -17.72 3.76 3.63
CA CYS A 284 -18.05 4.66 4.74
C CYS A 284 -19.33 4.24 5.45
N ARG A 285 -20.38 3.86 4.71
CA ARG A 285 -21.63 3.35 5.28
C ARG A 285 -21.40 2.05 6.05
N ALA A 286 -20.65 1.11 5.50
CA ALA A 286 -20.34 -0.14 6.19
C ALA A 286 -19.57 0.10 7.49
N MET A 287 -18.62 1.02 7.51
CA MET A 287 -17.91 1.39 8.74
C MET A 287 -18.83 2.02 9.79
N ASP A 288 -19.71 2.92 9.37
CA ASP A 288 -20.68 3.54 10.26
C ASP A 288 -21.66 2.51 10.84
N ASN A 289 -22.21 1.65 10.00
CA ASN A 289 -23.09 0.55 10.41
C ASN A 289 -22.38 -0.42 11.37
N CYS A 290 -21.14 -0.81 11.10
CA CYS A 290 -20.34 -1.62 12.01
C CYS A 290 -20.21 -0.97 13.39
N PHE A 291 -19.94 0.32 13.41
CA PHE A 291 -19.81 1.08 14.65
C PHE A 291 -21.13 1.20 15.41
N GLN A 292 -22.23 1.47 14.71
CA GLN A 292 -23.57 1.58 15.33
C GLN A 292 -24.02 0.25 15.95
N VAL A 293 -23.78 -0.88 15.27
CA VAL A 293 -24.24 -2.20 15.72
C VAL A 293 -23.32 -2.82 16.76
N LEU A 294 -22.00 -2.80 16.54
CA LEU A 294 -21.00 -3.54 17.32
C LEU A 294 -20.03 -2.64 18.11
N GLY A 295 -20.11 -1.33 17.92
CA GLY A 295 -19.25 -0.37 18.61
C GLY A 295 -17.77 -0.53 18.24
N ARG A 296 -16.88 -0.06 19.13
CA ARG A 296 -15.40 -0.10 18.94
C ARG A 296 -14.80 -1.51 18.91
N GLY A 297 -15.58 -2.52 19.28
CA GLY A 297 -15.19 -3.94 19.26
C GLY A 297 -15.54 -4.66 17.95
N ALA A 298 -16.15 -3.99 16.96
CA ALA A 298 -16.67 -4.60 15.75
C ALA A 298 -15.71 -5.61 15.12
N PHE A 299 -14.47 -5.19 14.87
CA PHE A 299 -13.47 -5.95 14.14
C PHE A 299 -12.54 -6.79 15.02
N ARG A 300 -12.96 -7.12 16.24
CA ARG A 300 -12.16 -7.88 17.20
C ARG A 300 -12.98 -9.04 17.72
N PHE A 301 -12.34 -10.15 17.92
CA PHE A 301 -12.91 -11.23 18.69
C PHE A 301 -12.82 -10.93 20.21
N ASP A 302 -13.64 -11.58 21.00
CA ASP A 302 -13.65 -11.39 22.44
C ASP A 302 -12.37 -11.97 23.08
N SER A 303 -11.95 -11.41 24.20
CA SER A 303 -10.74 -11.85 24.90
C SER A 303 -11.11 -12.49 26.22
N GLU A 304 -10.62 -13.69 26.47
CA GLU A 304 -10.78 -14.40 27.76
C GLU A 304 -10.01 -13.69 28.89
N SER A 305 -8.92 -13.00 28.54
CA SER A 305 -8.07 -12.29 29.53
C SER A 305 -8.55 -10.89 29.90
N GLY A 306 -9.63 -10.40 29.28
CA GLY A 306 -10.13 -9.04 29.48
C GLY A 306 -9.32 -7.96 28.76
N ASN A 307 -8.17 -8.29 28.18
CA ASN A 307 -7.39 -7.36 27.37
C ASN A 307 -7.99 -7.26 25.95
N ARG A 308 -7.89 -6.07 25.36
CA ARG A 308 -8.42 -5.83 24.01
C ARG A 308 -7.57 -6.56 22.98
N ARG A 309 -8.17 -7.52 22.24
CA ARG A 309 -7.47 -8.22 21.13
C ARG A 309 -7.18 -7.25 19.97
N PRO A 310 -6.15 -7.51 19.16
CA PRO A 310 -5.90 -6.79 17.91
C PRO A 310 -7.10 -6.84 16.98
N ILE A 311 -7.15 -5.93 15.99
CA ILE A 311 -8.11 -6.01 14.91
C ILE A 311 -7.81 -7.26 14.09
N ASN A 312 -8.84 -8.10 13.88
CA ASN A 312 -8.75 -9.26 13.01
C ASN A 312 -9.05 -8.84 11.57
N MET A 313 -8.07 -8.98 10.69
CA MET A 313 -8.16 -8.52 9.30
C MET A 313 -9.23 -9.28 8.49
N PRO A 314 -9.32 -10.63 8.52
CA PRO A 314 -10.42 -11.34 7.89
C PRO A 314 -11.81 -10.93 8.38
N LEU A 315 -11.96 -10.70 9.68
CA LEU A 315 -13.22 -10.23 10.25
C LEU A 315 -13.58 -8.82 9.76
N PHE A 316 -12.59 -7.94 9.62
CA PHE A 316 -12.81 -6.61 9.04
C PHE A 316 -13.33 -6.71 7.60
N GLU A 317 -12.73 -7.56 6.77
CA GLU A 317 -13.14 -7.78 5.38
C GLU A 317 -14.58 -8.31 5.30
N VAL A 318 -14.91 -9.31 6.11
CA VAL A 318 -16.27 -9.90 6.17
C VAL A 318 -17.30 -8.90 6.62
N LEU A 319 -17.06 -8.16 7.70
CA LEU A 319 -18.03 -7.20 8.21
C LEU A 319 -18.23 -6.02 7.27
N MET A 320 -17.15 -5.55 6.59
CA MET A 320 -17.31 -4.55 5.53
C MET A 320 -18.24 -5.07 4.42
N TYR A 321 -18.07 -6.34 4.01
CA TYR A 321 -18.94 -6.96 3.01
C TYR A 321 -20.38 -7.14 3.51
N VAL A 322 -20.57 -7.65 4.72
CA VAL A 322 -21.88 -7.85 5.35
C VAL A 322 -22.64 -6.52 5.41
N PHE A 323 -22.04 -5.48 5.97
CA PHE A 323 -22.66 -4.16 6.10
C PHE A 323 -22.69 -3.32 4.81
N SER A 324 -22.21 -3.87 3.70
CA SER A 324 -22.52 -3.31 2.38
C SER A 324 -24.01 -3.46 2.02
N ASP A 325 -24.72 -4.40 2.66
CA ASP A 325 -26.17 -4.54 2.60
C ASP A 325 -26.84 -3.70 3.69
N ASN A 326 -27.53 -2.64 3.29
CA ASN A 326 -28.15 -1.69 4.23
C ASN A 326 -29.42 -2.23 4.92
N ARG A 327 -30.02 -3.30 4.41
CA ARG A 327 -31.24 -3.91 4.98
C ARG A 327 -31.01 -4.47 6.38
N LEU A 328 -29.77 -4.80 6.72
CA LEU A 328 -29.39 -5.24 8.05
C LEU A 328 -29.62 -4.19 9.14
N MET A 329 -29.78 -2.92 8.77
CA MET A 329 -30.05 -1.81 9.68
C MET A 329 -31.52 -1.62 9.97
N GLU A 330 -32.44 -2.39 9.38
CA GLU A 330 -33.88 -2.35 9.64
C GLU A 330 -34.22 -2.90 11.03
N ASP A 331 -33.41 -3.84 11.57
CA ASP A 331 -33.46 -4.30 12.96
C ASP A 331 -32.06 -4.42 13.53
N VAL A 332 -31.59 -3.37 14.19
CA VAL A 332 -30.23 -3.27 14.74
C VAL A 332 -30.00 -4.27 15.88
N ASP A 333 -30.97 -4.48 16.76
CA ASP A 333 -30.82 -5.36 17.91
C ASP A 333 -30.72 -6.83 17.47
N TYR A 334 -31.57 -7.24 16.54
CA TYR A 334 -31.52 -8.59 15.98
C TYR A 334 -30.20 -8.80 15.22
N THR A 335 -29.81 -7.86 14.37
CA THR A 335 -28.56 -7.92 13.63
C THR A 335 -27.35 -8.00 14.56
N LYS A 336 -27.32 -7.23 15.63
CA LYS A 336 -26.28 -7.28 16.65
C LYS A 336 -26.15 -8.67 17.26
N LYS A 337 -27.29 -9.23 17.71
CA LYS A 337 -27.33 -10.58 18.31
C LYS A 337 -26.75 -11.64 17.37
N GLU A 338 -27.15 -11.63 16.10
CA GLU A 338 -26.68 -12.60 15.13
C GLU A 338 -25.18 -12.44 14.81
N LEU A 339 -24.70 -11.20 14.73
CA LEU A 339 -23.27 -10.93 14.52
C LEU A 339 -22.41 -11.29 15.73
N GLU A 340 -22.88 -11.06 16.96
CA GLU A 340 -22.20 -11.53 18.17
C GLU A 340 -22.16 -13.05 18.25
N ASN A 341 -23.24 -13.74 17.85
CA ASN A 341 -23.26 -15.19 17.72
C ASN A 341 -22.28 -15.69 16.65
N PHE A 342 -22.23 -15.01 15.50
CA PHE A 342 -21.28 -15.30 14.44
C PHE A 342 -19.84 -15.17 14.96
N LYS A 343 -19.49 -14.06 15.60
CA LYS A 343 -18.16 -13.86 16.18
C LYS A 343 -17.79 -14.98 17.16
N ARG A 344 -18.66 -15.30 18.12
CA ARG A 344 -18.43 -16.38 19.10
C ARG A 344 -18.25 -17.74 18.46
N LYS A 345 -19.01 -18.06 17.41
CA LYS A 345 -18.93 -19.34 16.69
C LYS A 345 -17.65 -19.51 15.89
N PHE A 346 -17.13 -18.43 15.34
CA PHE A 346 -16.02 -18.46 14.40
C PHE A 346 -14.69 -17.94 14.96
N ASP A 347 -14.64 -17.57 16.24
CA ASP A 347 -13.37 -17.30 16.92
C ASP A 347 -12.49 -18.56 16.89
N HIS A 348 -11.21 -18.40 16.68
CA HIS A 348 -10.21 -19.47 16.53
C HIS A 348 -10.40 -20.42 15.33
N GLN A 349 -11.36 -20.20 14.45
CA GLN A 349 -11.49 -20.99 13.22
C GLN A 349 -10.40 -20.61 12.21
N GLN A 350 -9.94 -21.58 11.41
CA GLN A 350 -8.87 -21.37 10.41
C GLN A 350 -9.18 -20.26 9.42
N MET A 351 -10.44 -19.98 9.14
CA MET A 351 -10.84 -18.90 8.22
C MET A 351 -10.61 -17.49 8.77
N PHE A 352 -10.34 -17.36 10.06
CA PHE A 352 -10.02 -16.08 10.72
C PHE A 352 -8.63 -16.09 11.39
N SER A 353 -7.96 -17.26 11.42
CA SER A 353 -6.60 -17.43 11.96
C SER A 353 -5.85 -18.48 11.14
N GLY A 354 -4.57 -18.31 10.93
CA GLY A 354 -3.75 -19.24 10.13
C GLY A 354 -3.62 -18.80 8.67
N ASN A 355 -3.70 -19.72 7.69
CA ASN A 355 -3.57 -19.41 6.27
C ASN A 355 -4.86 -18.80 5.69
N VAL A 356 -5.21 -17.60 6.14
CA VAL A 356 -6.46 -16.89 5.81
C VAL A 356 -6.57 -16.44 4.34
N ASP A 357 -5.45 -16.45 3.61
CA ASP A 357 -5.34 -15.92 2.25
C ASP A 357 -5.41 -17.00 1.16
N SER A 358 -5.63 -18.28 1.51
CA SER A 358 -5.90 -19.30 0.49
C SER A 358 -7.26 -19.07 -0.17
N THR A 359 -7.36 -19.33 -1.48
CA THR A 359 -8.59 -19.17 -2.25
C THR A 359 -9.75 -19.99 -1.66
N ILE A 360 -9.47 -21.19 -1.17
CA ILE A 360 -10.48 -22.07 -0.55
C ILE A 360 -11.04 -21.43 0.71
N ILE A 361 -10.19 -21.08 1.66
CA ILE A 361 -10.58 -20.45 2.95
C ILE A 361 -11.30 -19.13 2.74
N LEU A 362 -10.82 -18.33 1.78
CA LEU A 362 -11.44 -17.06 1.43
C LEU A 362 -12.87 -17.28 0.88
N ASN A 363 -13.06 -18.23 -0.04
CA ASN A 363 -14.38 -18.51 -0.59
C ASN A 363 -15.35 -19.01 0.50
N GLU A 364 -14.93 -19.95 1.37
CA GLU A 364 -15.72 -20.42 2.49
C GLU A 364 -16.15 -19.27 3.41
N ARG A 365 -15.24 -18.34 3.70
CA ARG A 365 -15.50 -17.16 4.54
C ARG A 365 -16.57 -16.24 3.95
N TYR A 366 -16.51 -15.96 2.65
CA TYR A 366 -17.52 -15.13 1.98
C TYR A 366 -18.85 -15.85 1.76
N ASP A 367 -18.84 -17.17 1.52
CA ASP A 367 -20.07 -17.97 1.45
C ASP A 367 -20.82 -17.96 2.81
N LEU A 368 -20.08 -17.96 3.92
CA LEU A 368 -20.65 -17.80 5.24
C LEU A 368 -21.23 -16.38 5.45
N ALA A 369 -20.54 -15.35 4.96
CA ALA A 369 -21.03 -13.99 5.03
C ALA A 369 -22.36 -13.83 4.25
N GLU A 370 -22.45 -14.39 3.04
CA GLU A 370 -23.69 -14.39 2.25
C GLU A 370 -24.84 -15.13 2.94
N LYS A 371 -24.54 -16.29 3.53
CA LYS A 371 -25.55 -17.04 4.33
C LYS A 371 -26.03 -16.22 5.51
N LEU A 372 -25.13 -15.55 6.21
CA LEU A 372 -25.47 -14.68 7.34
C LEU A 372 -26.35 -13.51 6.92
N ILE A 373 -25.99 -12.79 5.84
CA ILE A 373 -26.79 -11.70 5.28
C ILE A 373 -28.20 -12.18 4.95
N LYS A 374 -28.31 -13.33 4.27
CA LYS A 374 -29.60 -13.91 3.91
C LYS A 374 -30.43 -14.26 5.15
N GLN A 375 -29.84 -14.95 6.12
CA GLN A 375 -30.50 -15.35 7.36
C GLN A 375 -31.08 -14.16 8.11
N ILE A 376 -30.28 -13.09 8.27
CA ILE A 376 -30.72 -11.88 8.97
C ILE A 376 -31.85 -11.19 8.19
N ASN A 377 -31.71 -10.98 6.90
CA ASN A 377 -32.72 -10.35 6.07
C ASN A 377 -34.05 -11.12 6.03
N ASP A 378 -34.01 -12.45 5.96
CA ASP A 378 -35.21 -13.29 5.94
C ASP A 378 -35.95 -13.26 7.32
N ALA A 379 -35.18 -13.23 8.42
CA ALA A 379 -35.72 -13.10 9.75
C ALA A 379 -36.37 -11.70 9.99
N ILE A 380 -35.69 -10.63 9.60
CA ILE A 380 -36.20 -9.25 9.70
C ILE A 380 -37.55 -9.13 8.96
N LYS A 381 -37.64 -9.64 7.73
CA LYS A 381 -38.88 -9.66 6.96
C LYS A 381 -40.01 -10.41 7.69
N THR A 382 -39.67 -11.50 8.40
CA THR A 382 -40.66 -12.30 9.13
C THR A 382 -41.15 -11.59 10.41
N ILE A 383 -40.30 -10.80 11.06
CA ILE A 383 -40.62 -10.04 12.27
C ILE A 383 -41.50 -8.83 11.95
N HIS A 384 -41.33 -8.23 10.77
CA HIS A 384 -42.03 -7.01 10.34
C HIS A 384 -43.29 -7.26 9.46
N ASN A 385 -43.58 -8.54 9.12
CA ASN A 385 -44.84 -8.98 8.50
C ASN A 385 -45.80 -9.58 9.56
#